data_31d6a48c1266c6b35efcfd2cb3f7cc7c
#
_entry.id   31d6a48c1266c6b35efcfd2cb3f7cc7c
#
_cell.length_a   1.000
_cell.length_b   1.000
_cell.length_c   1.000
_cell.angle_alpha   90.00
_cell.angle_beta   90.00
_cell.angle_gamma   90.00
#
_symmetry.space_group_name_H-M   'P 1'
#
loop_
_entity.id
_entity.type
_entity.pdbx_description
1 polymer ?
#
loop_
_entity_poly.entity_id
_entity_poly.type
_entity_poly.pdbx_seq_one_letter_code
_entity_poly.pdbx_strand_id
1 'polypeptide(L)'
;MGFLKSAGLSYGSICLSTEAVSNWFFYNVIQDEKDSPDFYIFIDIDYQFTELLICQGQRIVFSRAFAHGAKALHDLGTEIEITHWIKILGDHMHHTLRAFKREKAFIEEGTKKIFVSGGVSKFFSQINKYLYTEFAVPIKYVNALEVLKSEKNAKLPVDLVDMPISFSSVIGMVTKAESLKIDILPKEIKEGRLNKERQSLFVKICFLAAAIAGLIFILTGARFYYKLAYIDYLDRQILQLGPHVNKVELAIEKTNVLKKQSDIKASPVELLREIYRIMPAGANLSNLSFQDGKTIMLRGAAGTMSAVFELAPSLEKSKYFKNVKVVYTSKRKTTSGEVVDFQINCLLR
;
A
#
# COMPACT_ATOMS: atom_id res chain seq x y z
N MET A 1 9.94 -39.60 14.30
CA MET A 1 9.74 -38.14 14.36
C MET A 1 10.52 -37.45 15.48
N GLY A 2 10.56 -38.00 16.70
CA GLY A 2 11.38 -37.46 17.79
C GLY A 2 12.89 -37.33 17.47
N PHE A 3 13.46 -38.33 16.78
CA PHE A 3 14.86 -38.32 16.37
C PHE A 3 15.25 -37.18 15.44
N LEU A 4 14.46 -36.84 14.42
CA LEU A 4 14.75 -35.76 13.51
C LEU A 4 14.70 -34.39 14.21
N LYS A 5 13.76 -34.22 15.15
CA LYS A 5 13.70 -33.02 15.99
C LYS A 5 14.92 -32.89 16.91
N SER A 6 15.36 -33.99 17.52
CA SER A 6 16.56 -33.98 18.38
C SER A 6 17.84 -33.72 17.58
N ALA A 7 17.88 -34.10 16.31
CA ALA A 7 18.95 -33.79 15.38
C ALA A 7 18.90 -32.37 14.77
N GLY A 8 17.92 -31.55 15.14
CA GLY A 8 17.78 -30.22 14.60
C GLY A 8 17.34 -30.15 13.13
N LEU A 9 16.91 -31.29 12.56
CA LEU A 9 16.51 -31.38 11.15
C LEU A 9 15.05 -31.01 10.96
N SER A 10 14.79 -30.07 10.06
CA SER A 10 13.45 -29.76 9.60
C SER A 10 13.09 -30.63 8.39
N TYR A 11 11.97 -31.33 8.48
CA TYR A 11 11.44 -32.13 7.38
C TYR A 11 10.34 -31.42 6.63
N GLY A 12 10.40 -31.44 5.29
CA GLY A 12 9.41 -30.77 4.40
C GLY A 12 8.20 -31.64 4.15
N SER A 13 8.45 -32.90 3.76
CA SER A 13 7.49 -33.93 3.43
C SER A 13 8.08 -35.30 3.76
N ILE A 14 7.25 -36.30 3.82
CA ILE A 14 7.68 -37.71 3.93
C ILE A 14 7.06 -38.42 2.75
N CYS A 15 7.89 -38.83 1.80
CA CYS A 15 7.47 -39.61 0.65
C CYS A 15 7.78 -41.10 0.83
N LEU A 16 7.19 -41.94 0.00
CA LEU A 16 7.56 -43.37 -0.10
C LEU A 16 8.89 -43.49 -0.83
N SER A 17 9.78 -44.39 -0.36
CA SER A 17 11.04 -44.69 -1.06
C SER A 17 10.81 -45.14 -2.49
N THR A 18 9.81 -45.96 -2.71
CA THR A 18 9.33 -46.43 -4.03
C THR A 18 9.04 -45.27 -5.00
N GLU A 19 8.40 -44.22 -4.52
CA GLU A 19 8.08 -43.03 -5.35
C GLU A 19 9.37 -42.25 -5.66
N ALA A 20 10.25 -42.10 -4.68
CA ALA A 20 11.52 -41.41 -4.89
C ALA A 20 12.43 -42.20 -5.87
N VAL A 21 12.57 -43.50 -5.67
CA VAL A 21 13.34 -44.40 -6.54
C VAL A 21 12.79 -44.38 -7.99
N SER A 22 11.46 -44.46 -8.15
CA SER A 22 10.85 -44.40 -9.47
C SER A 22 11.06 -43.05 -10.15
N ASN A 23 11.00 -41.95 -9.37
CA ASN A 23 11.24 -40.61 -9.89
C ASN A 23 12.66 -40.49 -10.46
N TRP A 24 13.67 -40.97 -9.74
CA TRP A 24 15.02 -41.04 -10.26
C TRP A 24 15.12 -41.88 -11.54
N PHE A 25 14.52 -43.09 -11.55
CA PHE A 25 14.53 -43.99 -12.68
C PHE A 25 13.90 -43.39 -13.93
N PHE A 26 12.72 -42.79 -13.79
CA PHE A 26 11.99 -42.17 -14.90
C PHE A 26 12.71 -40.98 -15.52
N TYR A 27 13.34 -40.16 -14.69
CA TYR A 27 14.02 -38.95 -15.19
C TYR A 27 15.43 -39.20 -15.72
N ASN A 28 16.12 -40.24 -15.23
CA ASN A 28 17.53 -40.42 -15.57
C ASN A 28 17.81 -41.65 -16.41
N VAL A 29 16.93 -42.65 -16.40
CA VAL A 29 17.17 -43.92 -17.08
C VAL A 29 16.27 -44.16 -18.27
N ILE A 30 14.98 -43.87 -18.15
CA ILE A 30 13.96 -44.05 -19.20
C ILE A 30 13.27 -42.76 -19.59
N GLN A 31 14.04 -41.69 -19.68
CA GLN A 31 13.51 -40.34 -19.96
C GLN A 31 12.69 -40.28 -21.27
N ASP A 32 13.12 -40.96 -22.31
CA ASP A 32 12.49 -40.96 -23.62
C ASP A 32 11.36 -41.98 -23.77
N GLU A 33 11.10 -42.79 -22.76
CA GLU A 33 10.15 -43.92 -22.82
C GLU A 33 8.82 -43.60 -22.08
N LYS A 34 8.41 -42.33 -22.06
CA LYS A 34 7.28 -41.89 -21.26
C LYS A 34 5.98 -42.64 -21.55
N ASP A 35 5.69 -42.82 -22.82
CA ASP A 35 4.43 -43.41 -23.29
C ASP A 35 4.66 -44.79 -23.93
N SER A 36 5.82 -45.44 -23.64
CA SER A 36 6.15 -46.75 -24.16
C SER A 36 5.18 -47.81 -23.61
N PRO A 37 4.63 -48.69 -24.45
CA PRO A 37 3.84 -49.84 -24.00
C PRO A 37 4.68 -50.92 -23.30
N ASP A 38 6.00 -50.85 -23.44
CA ASP A 38 6.93 -51.88 -22.96
C ASP A 38 7.02 -51.88 -21.41
N PHE A 39 7.26 -53.07 -20.88
CA PHE A 39 7.51 -53.27 -19.47
C PHE A 39 9.01 -53.28 -19.15
N TYR A 40 9.31 -52.59 -18.07
CA TYR A 40 10.65 -52.53 -17.49
C TYR A 40 10.61 -53.00 -16.05
N ILE A 41 11.59 -53.78 -15.65
CA ILE A 41 11.80 -54.16 -14.24
C ILE A 41 12.96 -53.31 -13.75
N PHE A 42 12.74 -52.60 -12.66
CA PHE A 42 13.80 -51.87 -11.99
C PHE A 42 13.99 -52.46 -10.57
N ILE A 43 15.25 -52.83 -10.25
CA ILE A 43 15.63 -53.43 -9.00
C ILE A 43 16.64 -52.50 -8.32
N ASP A 44 16.24 -51.90 -7.20
CA ASP A 44 17.10 -51.05 -6.39
C ASP A 44 17.52 -51.79 -5.14
N ILE A 45 18.81 -52.14 -5.06
CA ILE A 45 19.36 -52.91 -3.96
C ILE A 45 20.05 -51.97 -2.98
N ASP A 46 19.34 -51.64 -1.91
CA ASP A 46 19.88 -50.83 -0.84
C ASP A 46 20.51 -51.68 0.28
N TYR A 47 20.96 -51.05 1.35
CA TYR A 47 21.71 -51.68 2.44
C TYR A 47 21.01 -52.88 3.05
N GLN A 48 19.72 -52.75 3.44
CA GLN A 48 18.96 -53.85 4.09
C GLN A 48 17.79 -54.34 3.23
N PHE A 49 17.34 -53.60 2.27
CA PHE A 49 16.14 -53.89 1.49
C PHE A 49 16.45 -53.81 0.00
N THR A 50 15.68 -54.56 -0.77
CA THR A 50 15.62 -54.42 -2.22
C THR A 50 14.22 -53.98 -2.58
N GLU A 51 14.11 -52.96 -3.39
CA GLU A 51 12.87 -52.53 -4.02
C GLU A 51 12.84 -53.00 -5.46
N LEU A 52 11.73 -53.66 -5.84
CA LEU A 52 11.47 -54.10 -7.17
C LEU A 52 10.25 -53.34 -7.72
N LEU A 53 10.45 -52.67 -8.83
CA LEU A 53 9.42 -51.93 -9.54
C LEU A 53 9.16 -52.58 -10.89
N ILE A 54 7.91 -52.79 -11.25
CA ILE A 54 7.48 -53.09 -12.62
C ILE A 54 6.82 -51.85 -13.16
N CYS A 55 7.39 -51.32 -14.25
CA CYS A 55 6.97 -50.09 -14.87
C CYS A 55 6.51 -50.33 -16.32
N GLN A 56 5.48 -49.65 -16.75
CA GLN A 56 5.09 -49.54 -18.15
C GLN A 56 5.30 -48.06 -18.59
N GLY A 57 6.28 -47.85 -19.45
CA GLY A 57 6.77 -46.50 -19.67
C GLY A 57 7.20 -45.83 -18.36
N GLN A 58 6.80 -44.58 -18.15
CA GLN A 58 7.03 -43.83 -16.91
C GLN A 58 5.91 -43.99 -15.86
N ARG A 59 5.29 -45.19 -15.80
CA ARG A 59 4.23 -45.47 -14.83
C ARG A 59 4.56 -46.74 -14.06
N ILE A 60 4.52 -46.66 -12.72
CA ILE A 60 4.60 -47.83 -11.84
C ILE A 60 3.30 -48.62 -11.98
N VAL A 61 3.40 -49.90 -12.30
CA VAL A 61 2.27 -50.82 -12.38
C VAL A 61 2.24 -51.78 -11.21
N PHE A 62 3.42 -52.11 -10.68
CA PHE A 62 3.56 -52.95 -9.49
C PHE A 62 4.84 -52.59 -8.76
N SER A 63 4.83 -52.68 -7.43
CA SER A 63 6.03 -52.52 -6.61
C SER A 63 6.02 -53.50 -5.45
N ARG A 64 7.19 -53.94 -5.05
CA ARG A 64 7.41 -54.80 -3.89
C ARG A 64 8.76 -54.54 -3.26
N ALA A 65 8.79 -54.40 -1.94
CA ALA A 65 10.02 -54.34 -1.18
C ALA A 65 10.20 -55.67 -0.37
N PHE A 66 11.40 -56.12 -0.25
CA PHE A 66 11.73 -57.29 0.55
C PHE A 66 13.08 -57.11 1.27
N ALA A 67 13.23 -57.75 2.44
CA ALA A 67 14.39 -57.64 3.31
C ALA A 67 15.56 -58.52 2.81
N HIS A 68 16.17 -58.12 1.69
CA HIS A 68 17.32 -58.77 1.09
C HIS A 68 18.21 -57.71 0.46
N GLY A 69 19.15 -57.15 1.24
CA GLY A 69 19.94 -55.99 0.84
C GLY A 69 21.43 -56.28 0.62
N ALA A 70 22.13 -55.28 0.15
CA ALA A 70 23.55 -55.37 -0.22
C ALA A 70 24.48 -55.62 0.96
N LYS A 71 24.07 -55.28 2.20
CA LYS A 71 24.87 -55.53 3.39
C LYS A 71 25.29 -57.00 3.48
N ALA A 72 24.34 -57.93 3.38
CA ALA A 72 24.62 -59.34 3.48
C ALA A 72 25.62 -59.81 2.40
N LEU A 73 25.49 -59.29 1.17
CA LEU A 73 26.38 -59.58 0.05
C LEU A 73 27.82 -59.10 0.29
N HIS A 74 28.00 -57.91 0.90
CA HIS A 74 29.32 -57.37 1.22
C HIS A 74 29.98 -58.04 2.41
N ASP A 75 29.21 -58.64 3.32
CA ASP A 75 29.73 -59.41 4.48
C ASP A 75 30.14 -60.83 4.12
N LEU A 76 29.77 -61.29 2.89
CA LEU A 76 30.09 -62.64 2.44
C LEU A 76 31.55 -62.75 1.94
N GLY A 77 32.23 -63.83 2.28
CA GLY A 77 33.65 -64.07 1.94
C GLY A 77 33.88 -65.09 0.84
N THR A 78 32.85 -65.89 0.49
CA THR A 78 33.02 -67.00 -0.46
C THR A 78 32.13 -66.89 -1.68
N GLU A 79 32.56 -67.39 -2.82
CA GLU A 79 31.80 -67.35 -4.07
C GLU A 79 30.53 -68.21 -3.97
N ILE A 80 30.49 -69.22 -3.15
CA ILE A 80 29.31 -70.06 -2.91
C ILE A 80 28.23 -69.27 -2.20
N GLU A 81 28.60 -68.54 -1.17
CA GLU A 81 27.68 -67.70 -0.42
C GLU A 81 27.09 -66.52 -1.30
N ILE A 82 27.95 -65.96 -2.12
CA ILE A 82 27.51 -64.93 -3.11
C ILE A 82 26.51 -65.55 -4.08
N THR A 83 26.76 -66.73 -4.60
CA THR A 83 25.84 -67.42 -5.51
C THR A 83 24.51 -67.74 -4.82
N HIS A 84 24.56 -68.18 -3.56
CA HIS A 84 23.33 -68.39 -2.76
C HIS A 84 22.53 -67.13 -2.56
N TRP A 85 23.17 -65.99 -2.24
CA TRP A 85 22.53 -64.69 -2.11
C TRP A 85 21.81 -64.29 -3.42
N ILE A 86 22.48 -64.43 -4.58
CA ILE A 86 21.95 -64.14 -5.89
C ILE A 86 20.74 -65.01 -6.21
N LYS A 87 20.78 -66.30 -5.84
CA LYS A 87 19.67 -67.23 -6.01
C LYS A 87 18.42 -66.76 -5.23
N ILE A 88 18.59 -66.36 -3.98
CA ILE A 88 17.51 -65.81 -3.16
C ILE A 88 16.89 -64.57 -3.84
N LEU A 89 17.70 -63.66 -4.39
CA LEU A 89 17.24 -62.53 -5.16
C LEU A 89 16.37 -62.95 -6.34
N GLY A 90 16.82 -63.96 -7.11
CA GLY A 90 16.05 -64.56 -8.21
C GLY A 90 14.72 -65.16 -7.78
N ASP A 91 14.69 -65.86 -6.65
CA ASP A 91 13.48 -66.42 -6.07
C ASP A 91 12.44 -65.31 -5.71
N HIS A 92 12.92 -64.22 -5.09
CA HIS A 92 12.08 -63.03 -4.80
C HIS A 92 11.53 -62.38 -6.06
N MET A 93 12.31 -62.32 -7.14
CA MET A 93 11.87 -61.83 -8.44
C MET A 93 10.78 -62.73 -9.04
N HIS A 94 10.98 -64.06 -9.04
CA HIS A 94 9.99 -65.02 -9.49
C HIS A 94 8.67 -64.91 -8.72
N HIS A 95 8.72 -64.76 -7.41
CA HIS A 95 7.55 -64.58 -6.58
C HIS A 95 6.84 -63.26 -6.92
N THR A 96 7.57 -62.22 -7.17
CA THR A 96 7.03 -60.90 -7.53
C THR A 96 6.34 -60.92 -8.90
N LEU A 97 6.99 -61.50 -9.88
CA LEU A 97 6.45 -61.64 -11.24
C LEU A 97 5.18 -62.53 -11.26
N ARG A 98 5.20 -63.63 -10.48
CA ARG A 98 4.00 -64.47 -10.32
C ARG A 98 2.83 -63.70 -9.68
N ALA A 99 3.07 -62.92 -8.67
CA ALA A 99 2.06 -62.08 -8.03
C ALA A 99 1.49 -61.03 -8.99
N PHE A 100 2.37 -60.39 -9.75
CA PHE A 100 1.98 -59.43 -10.77
C PHE A 100 1.11 -60.02 -11.90
N LYS A 101 1.51 -61.21 -12.42
CA LYS A 101 0.71 -61.93 -13.44
C LYS A 101 -0.65 -62.38 -12.94
N ARG A 102 -0.80 -62.69 -11.64
CA ARG A 102 -2.09 -63.03 -11.03
C ARG A 102 -3.00 -61.84 -10.86
N GLU A 103 -2.48 -60.70 -10.52
CA GLU A 103 -3.27 -59.46 -10.34
C GLU A 103 -3.72 -58.88 -11.67
N LYS A 104 -2.90 -58.97 -12.71
CA LYS A 104 -3.20 -58.47 -14.04
C LYS A 104 -3.04 -59.61 -15.08
N ALA A 105 -4.16 -60.30 -15.38
CA ALA A 105 -4.26 -61.37 -16.35
C ALA A 105 -3.88 -61.01 -17.81
N PHE A 106 -3.17 -59.89 -18.01
CA PHE A 106 -3.11 -59.21 -19.31
C PHE A 106 -1.73 -59.02 -19.93
N ILE A 107 -0.65 -59.66 -19.41
CA ILE A 107 0.65 -59.38 -19.97
C ILE A 107 1.21 -60.65 -20.61
N GLU A 108 0.83 -60.86 -21.87
CA GLU A 108 1.52 -61.71 -22.84
C GLU A 108 2.77 -61.04 -23.43
N GLU A 109 2.92 -59.71 -23.28
CA GLU A 109 4.07 -58.93 -23.77
C GLU A 109 5.16 -58.93 -22.69
N GLY A 110 6.26 -59.60 -23.00
CA GLY A 110 7.41 -59.80 -22.11
C GLY A 110 8.11 -58.54 -21.65
N THR A 111 8.77 -58.63 -20.50
CA THR A 111 9.66 -57.59 -20.00
C THR A 111 10.77 -57.27 -20.99
N LYS A 112 10.89 -56.01 -21.42
CA LYS A 112 11.89 -55.61 -22.43
C LYS A 112 13.30 -55.54 -21.87
N LYS A 113 13.47 -55.10 -20.62
CA LYS A 113 14.75 -54.88 -19.99
C LYS A 113 14.65 -54.88 -18.46
N ILE A 114 15.70 -55.39 -17.81
CA ILE A 114 15.86 -55.31 -16.37
C ILE A 114 16.96 -54.27 -16.07
N PHE A 115 16.69 -53.36 -15.16
CA PHE A 115 17.68 -52.44 -14.64
C PHE A 115 17.99 -52.77 -13.18
N VAL A 116 19.25 -52.75 -12.84
CA VAL A 116 19.73 -52.99 -11.47
C VAL A 116 20.49 -51.77 -11.01
N SER A 117 20.21 -51.31 -9.80
CA SER A 117 20.86 -50.18 -9.17
C SER A 117 21.24 -50.50 -7.72
N GLY A 118 22.00 -49.61 -7.11
CA GLY A 118 22.33 -49.67 -5.67
C GLY A 118 23.71 -50.26 -5.36
N GLY A 119 23.84 -50.75 -4.14
CA GLY A 119 25.13 -51.14 -3.53
C GLY A 119 25.74 -52.46 -4.02
N VAL A 120 25.52 -52.81 -5.27
CA VAL A 120 25.95 -54.12 -5.85
C VAL A 120 26.92 -53.99 -7.03
N SER A 121 27.53 -52.82 -7.24
CA SER A 121 28.45 -52.56 -8.35
C SER A 121 29.52 -53.64 -8.53
N LYS A 122 30.16 -54.02 -7.46
CA LYS A 122 31.24 -55.05 -7.45
C LYS A 122 30.77 -56.44 -7.84
N PHE A 123 29.53 -56.78 -7.56
CA PHE A 123 28.93 -58.09 -7.77
C PHE A 123 28.03 -58.16 -9.01
N PHE A 124 27.90 -57.05 -9.72
CA PHE A 124 26.97 -56.94 -10.84
C PHE A 124 27.25 -57.97 -11.95
N SER A 125 28.51 -58.32 -12.23
CA SER A 125 28.84 -59.32 -13.23
C SER A 125 28.22 -60.69 -12.90
N GLN A 126 28.28 -61.14 -11.64
CA GLN A 126 27.71 -62.40 -11.19
C GLN A 126 26.17 -62.35 -11.18
N ILE A 127 25.61 -61.24 -10.71
CA ILE A 127 24.16 -61.01 -10.70
C ILE A 127 23.62 -61.01 -12.14
N ASN A 128 24.29 -60.29 -13.05
CA ASN A 128 23.90 -60.23 -14.47
C ASN A 128 23.90 -61.65 -15.11
N LYS A 129 24.97 -62.41 -14.92
CA LYS A 129 25.08 -63.77 -15.47
C LYS A 129 23.94 -64.66 -14.97
N TYR A 130 23.63 -64.66 -13.69
CA TYR A 130 22.56 -65.47 -13.11
C TYR A 130 21.18 -65.03 -13.60
N LEU A 131 20.85 -63.76 -13.47
CA LEU A 131 19.53 -63.22 -13.86
C LEU A 131 19.29 -63.34 -15.37
N TYR A 132 20.33 -63.15 -16.20
CA TYR A 132 20.20 -63.34 -17.64
C TYR A 132 19.89 -64.80 -18.00
N THR A 133 20.54 -65.75 -17.33
CA THR A 133 20.27 -67.18 -17.53
C THR A 133 18.86 -67.57 -17.13
N GLU A 134 18.35 -66.94 -16.04
CA GLU A 134 17.05 -67.30 -15.46
C GLU A 134 15.87 -66.62 -16.22
N PHE A 135 16.03 -65.36 -16.61
CA PHE A 135 14.93 -64.55 -17.18
C PHE A 135 15.04 -64.34 -18.67
N ALA A 136 16.17 -64.62 -19.30
CA ALA A 136 16.47 -64.40 -20.73
C ALA A 136 16.17 -62.93 -21.21
N VAL A 137 16.30 -61.94 -20.32
CA VAL A 137 16.07 -60.53 -20.56
C VAL A 137 17.35 -59.75 -20.42
N PRO A 138 17.66 -58.77 -21.29
CA PRO A 138 18.83 -57.91 -21.12
C PRO A 138 18.84 -57.18 -19.80
N ILE A 139 19.97 -57.16 -19.09
CA ILE A 139 20.13 -56.52 -17.81
C ILE A 139 21.16 -55.40 -17.89
N LYS A 140 20.84 -54.26 -17.34
CA LYS A 140 21.72 -53.09 -17.31
C LYS A 140 21.91 -52.59 -15.87
N TYR A 141 23.16 -52.43 -15.46
CA TYR A 141 23.45 -51.68 -14.22
C TYR A 141 23.34 -50.18 -14.46
N VAL A 142 22.73 -49.50 -13.52
CA VAL A 142 22.57 -48.03 -13.55
C VAL A 142 22.96 -47.48 -12.19
N ASN A 143 23.91 -46.55 -12.19
CA ASN A 143 24.41 -45.97 -10.96
C ASN A 143 23.78 -44.58 -10.77
N ALA A 144 23.09 -44.39 -9.67
CA ALA A 144 22.46 -43.12 -9.35
C ALA A 144 23.46 -41.96 -9.21
N LEU A 145 24.69 -42.26 -8.80
CA LEU A 145 25.76 -41.27 -8.64
C LEU A 145 26.33 -40.76 -9.98
N GLU A 146 26.05 -41.41 -11.11
CA GLU A 146 26.52 -40.94 -12.43
C GLU A 146 25.90 -39.61 -12.83
N VAL A 147 24.67 -39.37 -12.42
CA VAL A 147 23.99 -38.10 -12.63
C VAL A 147 24.74 -36.94 -12.00
N LEU A 148 25.31 -37.15 -10.80
CA LEU A 148 26.06 -36.15 -10.08
C LEU A 148 27.44 -35.87 -10.69
N LYS A 149 28.01 -36.84 -11.42
CA LYS A 149 29.30 -36.69 -12.12
C LYS A 149 29.18 -35.76 -13.33
N SER A 150 27.97 -35.56 -13.87
CA SER A 150 27.72 -34.69 -15.01
C SER A 150 27.90 -33.20 -14.67
N GLU A 151 27.88 -32.81 -13.41
CA GLU A 151 28.17 -31.43 -13.01
C GLU A 151 29.68 -31.20 -12.86
N LYS A 152 30.20 -30.23 -13.62
CA LYS A 152 31.64 -29.93 -13.82
C LYS A 152 32.48 -29.74 -12.54
N ASN A 153 31.89 -29.66 -11.36
CA ASN A 153 32.56 -29.37 -10.09
C ASN A 153 32.28 -30.40 -8.96
N ALA A 154 31.48 -31.43 -9.20
CA ALA A 154 31.18 -32.41 -8.16
C ALA A 154 32.31 -33.46 -8.06
N LYS A 155 33.24 -33.26 -7.15
CA LYS A 155 34.21 -34.31 -6.73
C LYS A 155 33.50 -35.25 -5.77
N LEU A 156 32.94 -36.34 -6.29
CA LEU A 156 32.43 -37.43 -5.44
C LEU A 156 33.61 -38.18 -4.81
N PRO A 157 33.58 -38.49 -3.51
CA PRO A 157 34.54 -39.38 -2.88
C PRO A 157 34.49 -40.74 -3.59
N VAL A 158 35.64 -41.29 -3.92
CA VAL A 158 35.76 -42.54 -4.68
C VAL A 158 35.07 -43.70 -3.94
N ASP A 159 35.08 -43.66 -2.61
CA ASP A 159 34.52 -44.71 -1.74
C ASP A 159 32.99 -44.83 -1.80
N LEU A 160 32.28 -43.77 -2.23
CA LEU A 160 30.80 -43.79 -2.29
C LEU A 160 30.25 -44.80 -3.30
N VAL A 161 30.97 -45.05 -4.40
CA VAL A 161 30.52 -45.95 -5.45
C VAL A 161 30.55 -47.42 -4.98
N ASP A 162 31.40 -47.72 -4.02
CA ASP A 162 31.64 -49.06 -3.50
C ASP A 162 30.86 -49.36 -2.22
N MET A 163 30.11 -48.42 -1.72
CA MET A 163 29.28 -48.61 -0.53
C MET A 163 28.10 -49.54 -0.80
N PRO A 164 27.71 -50.39 0.18
CA PRO A 164 26.56 -51.30 0.08
C PRO A 164 25.20 -50.54 0.24
N ILE A 165 25.08 -49.36 -0.31
CA ILE A 165 23.89 -48.51 -0.21
C ILE A 165 23.43 -48.04 -1.57
N SER A 166 22.14 -47.77 -1.69
CA SER A 166 21.58 -47.11 -2.85
C SER A 166 21.38 -45.61 -2.62
N PHE A 167 21.77 -44.82 -3.60
CA PHE A 167 21.51 -43.38 -3.62
C PHE A 167 20.29 -43.03 -4.47
N SER A 168 19.62 -43.99 -5.10
CA SER A 168 18.50 -43.78 -6.01
C SER A 168 17.34 -43.04 -5.35
N SER A 169 17.00 -43.39 -4.10
CA SER A 169 15.91 -42.74 -3.36
C SER A 169 16.24 -41.29 -2.98
N VAL A 170 17.48 -41.05 -2.52
CA VAL A 170 17.91 -39.69 -2.10
C VAL A 170 17.97 -38.76 -3.30
N ILE A 171 18.56 -39.21 -4.40
CA ILE A 171 18.66 -38.42 -5.63
C ILE A 171 17.25 -38.18 -6.23
N GLY A 172 16.41 -39.23 -6.20
CA GLY A 172 15.04 -39.14 -6.68
C GLY A 172 14.14 -38.15 -5.90
N MET A 173 14.39 -37.99 -4.59
CA MET A 173 13.70 -36.94 -3.80
C MET A 173 14.07 -35.53 -4.23
N VAL A 174 15.31 -35.31 -4.68
CA VAL A 174 15.78 -33.99 -5.11
C VAL A 174 15.46 -33.73 -6.56
N THR A 175 15.55 -34.79 -7.39
CA THR A 175 15.20 -34.69 -8.82
C THR A 175 13.70 -34.46 -8.96
N LYS A 176 13.33 -33.24 -9.36
CA LYS A 176 11.94 -32.87 -9.61
C LYS A 176 11.00 -33.19 -8.43
N ALA A 177 11.32 -32.64 -7.27
CA ALA A 177 10.59 -32.84 -6.02
C ALA A 177 9.06 -32.59 -6.14
N GLU A 178 8.64 -31.75 -7.08
CA GLU A 178 7.22 -31.47 -7.37
C GLU A 178 6.45 -32.67 -7.95
N SER A 179 7.14 -33.68 -8.48
CA SER A 179 6.51 -34.88 -9.02
C SER A 179 6.12 -35.90 -7.94
N LEU A 180 6.64 -35.76 -6.73
CA LEU A 180 6.30 -36.59 -5.59
C LEU A 180 4.90 -36.26 -5.10
N LYS A 181 3.97 -37.19 -5.27
CA LYS A 181 2.53 -36.96 -5.00
C LYS A 181 2.09 -37.44 -3.63
N ILE A 182 2.80 -38.44 -3.10
CA ILE A 182 2.43 -39.11 -1.85
C ILE A 182 3.24 -38.49 -0.70
N ASP A 183 2.54 -37.73 0.13
CA ASP A 183 3.11 -37.21 1.36
C ASP A 183 2.37 -37.84 2.55
N ILE A 184 3.08 -38.77 3.21
CA ILE A 184 2.57 -39.47 4.41
C ILE A 184 2.82 -38.73 5.72
N LEU A 185 3.12 -37.44 5.64
CA LEU A 185 3.21 -36.59 6.82
C LEU A 185 1.85 -36.49 7.53
N PRO A 186 1.75 -36.77 8.84
CA PRO A 186 0.51 -36.63 9.60
C PRO A 186 -0.09 -35.24 9.47
N LYS A 187 -1.43 -35.17 9.36
CA LYS A 187 -2.16 -33.91 9.16
C LYS A 187 -1.88 -32.88 10.25
N GLU A 188 -1.77 -33.33 11.49
CA GLU A 188 -1.50 -32.48 12.65
C GLU A 188 -0.17 -31.71 12.52
N ILE A 189 0.81 -32.34 11.88
CA ILE A 189 2.14 -31.73 11.67
C ILE A 189 2.08 -30.76 10.50
N LYS A 190 1.35 -31.10 9.42
CA LYS A 190 1.10 -30.19 8.29
C LYS A 190 0.39 -28.92 8.75
N GLU A 191 -0.70 -29.09 9.50
CA GLU A 191 -1.49 -27.97 10.02
C GLU A 191 -0.68 -27.10 10.99
N GLY A 192 0.09 -27.74 11.89
CA GLY A 192 0.97 -27.01 12.80
C GLY A 192 2.04 -26.18 12.08
N ARG A 193 2.52 -26.66 10.95
CA ARG A 193 3.50 -25.95 10.12
C ARG A 193 2.86 -24.79 9.36
N LEU A 194 1.74 -25.03 8.69
CA LEU A 194 0.98 -24.00 7.99
C LEU A 194 0.57 -22.88 8.95
N ASN A 195 0.19 -23.23 10.18
CA ASN A 195 -0.14 -22.25 11.19
C ASN A 195 1.06 -21.40 11.62
N LYS A 196 2.25 -22.01 11.77
CA LYS A 196 3.47 -21.26 12.08
C LYS A 196 3.89 -20.32 10.95
N GLU A 197 3.80 -20.80 9.71
CA GLU A 197 4.08 -19.95 8.54
C GLU A 197 3.10 -18.79 8.42
N ARG A 198 1.80 -19.06 8.63
CA ARG A 198 0.76 -18.02 8.69
C ARG A 198 0.99 -17.03 9.83
N GLN A 199 1.34 -17.50 11.02
CA GLN A 199 1.68 -16.63 12.16
C GLN A 199 2.87 -15.74 11.84
N SER A 200 3.94 -16.29 11.25
CA SER A 200 5.12 -15.53 10.84
C SER A 200 4.77 -14.45 9.81
N LEU A 201 3.95 -14.78 8.82
CA LEU A 201 3.46 -13.81 7.83
C LEU A 201 2.58 -12.74 8.49
N PHE A 202 1.69 -13.15 9.41
CA PHE A 202 0.82 -12.24 10.13
C PHE A 202 1.61 -11.22 10.96
N VAL A 203 2.63 -11.67 11.68
CA VAL A 203 3.54 -10.79 12.44
C VAL A 203 4.26 -9.81 11.52
N LYS A 204 4.75 -10.25 10.37
CA LYS A 204 5.41 -9.38 9.37
C LYS A 204 4.44 -8.31 8.83
N ILE A 205 3.18 -8.70 8.53
CA ILE A 205 2.14 -7.78 8.05
C ILE A 205 1.79 -6.76 9.14
N CYS A 206 1.62 -7.20 10.40
CA CYS A 206 1.36 -6.30 11.51
C CYS A 206 2.51 -5.30 11.73
N PHE A 207 3.75 -5.75 11.63
CA PHE A 207 4.91 -4.87 11.73
C PHE A 207 4.96 -3.84 10.60
N LEU A 208 4.68 -4.25 9.37
CA LEU A 208 4.59 -3.35 8.22
C LEU A 208 3.47 -2.32 8.39
N ALA A 209 2.29 -2.76 8.84
CA ALA A 209 1.16 -1.87 9.10
C ALA A 209 1.47 -0.85 10.20
N ALA A 210 2.14 -1.27 11.29
CA ALA A 210 2.59 -0.38 12.36
C ALA A 210 3.63 0.65 11.85
N ALA A 211 4.55 0.24 10.98
CA ALA A 211 5.52 1.14 10.36
C ALA A 211 4.85 2.20 9.49
N ILE A 212 3.86 1.81 8.67
CA ILE A 212 3.08 2.73 7.83
C ILE A 212 2.28 3.71 8.70
N ALA A 213 1.62 3.22 9.76
CA ALA A 213 0.88 4.07 10.70
C ALA A 213 1.81 5.07 11.40
N GLY A 214 2.99 4.65 11.82
CA GLY A 214 4.02 5.52 12.40
C GLY A 214 4.48 6.61 11.42
N LEU A 215 4.66 6.27 10.16
CA LEU A 215 5.05 7.22 9.12
C LEU A 215 3.95 8.27 8.87
N ILE A 216 2.69 7.84 8.82
CA ILE A 216 1.53 8.75 8.71
C ILE A 216 1.47 9.68 9.93
N PHE A 217 1.70 9.14 11.13
CA PHE A 217 1.70 9.93 12.36
C PHE A 217 2.81 10.99 12.37
N ILE A 218 4.01 10.64 11.92
CA ILE A 218 5.14 11.58 11.78
C ILE A 218 4.81 12.67 10.76
N LEU A 219 4.26 12.31 9.59
CA LEU A 219 3.90 13.27 8.54
C LEU A 219 2.78 14.23 8.99
N THR A 220 1.77 13.72 9.70
CA THR A 220 0.70 14.56 10.25
C THR A 220 1.21 15.45 11.36
N GLY A 221 2.05 14.94 12.25
CA GLY A 221 2.71 15.72 13.30
C GLY A 221 3.60 16.84 12.75
N ALA A 222 4.39 16.54 11.73
CA ALA A 222 5.21 17.53 11.05
C ALA A 222 4.35 18.65 10.41
N ARG A 223 3.23 18.28 9.74
CA ARG A 223 2.28 19.28 9.20
C ARG A 223 1.67 20.16 10.29
N PHE A 224 1.36 19.59 11.44
CA PHE A 224 0.83 20.35 12.59
C PHE A 224 1.87 21.33 13.14
N TYR A 225 3.10 20.85 13.29
CA TYR A 225 4.22 21.68 13.74
C TYR A 225 4.50 22.86 12.79
N TYR A 226 4.52 22.60 11.49
CA TYR A 226 4.70 23.66 10.48
C TYR A 226 3.56 24.69 10.51
N LYS A 227 2.31 24.26 10.73
CA LYS A 227 1.19 25.19 10.87
C LYS A 227 1.30 26.08 12.11
N LEU A 228 1.70 25.52 13.25
CA LEU A 228 1.92 26.30 14.47
C LEU A 228 3.06 27.32 14.29
N ALA A 229 4.18 26.91 13.75
CA ALA A 229 5.29 27.79 13.46
C ALA A 229 4.93 28.90 12.46
N TYR A 230 4.07 28.60 11.49
CA TYR A 230 3.57 29.59 10.53
C TYR A 230 2.60 30.60 11.18
N ILE A 231 1.77 30.18 12.12
CA ILE A 231 0.90 31.08 12.90
C ILE A 231 1.75 32.01 13.74
N ASP A 232 2.75 31.52 14.47
CA ASP A 232 3.67 32.34 15.26
C ASP A 232 4.42 33.38 14.38
N TYR A 233 4.80 32.98 13.18
CA TYR A 233 5.42 33.91 12.23
C TYR A 233 4.47 35.01 11.76
N LEU A 234 3.20 34.66 11.46
CA LEU A 234 2.16 35.63 11.11
C LEU A 234 1.83 36.59 12.25
N ASP A 235 1.72 36.10 13.48
CA ASP A 235 1.48 36.94 14.65
C ASP A 235 2.59 37.95 14.86
N ARG A 236 3.85 37.57 14.68
CA ARG A 236 4.97 38.51 14.74
C ARG A 236 4.91 39.56 13.63
N GLN A 237 4.50 39.21 12.42
CA GLN A 237 4.28 40.20 11.35
C GLN A 237 3.13 41.15 11.66
N ILE A 238 2.02 40.66 12.21
CA ILE A 238 0.89 41.52 12.63
C ILE A 238 1.33 42.48 13.74
N LEU A 239 2.09 42.01 14.71
CA LEU A 239 2.65 42.87 15.75
C LEU A 239 3.57 43.97 15.21
N GLN A 240 4.36 43.68 14.20
CA GLN A 240 5.23 44.66 13.55
C GLN A 240 4.44 45.69 12.70
N LEU A 241 3.32 45.32 12.11
CA LEU A 241 2.47 46.18 11.33
C LEU A 241 1.54 47.05 12.22
N GLY A 242 1.24 46.61 13.44
CA GLY A 242 0.36 47.30 14.38
C GLY A 242 0.66 48.80 14.56
N PRO A 243 1.93 49.22 14.78
CA PRO A 243 2.27 50.65 14.90
C PRO A 243 1.98 51.47 13.62
N HIS A 244 2.08 50.81 12.46
CA HIS A 244 1.80 51.49 11.19
C HIS A 244 0.27 51.65 10.95
N VAL A 245 -0.52 50.65 11.30
CA VAL A 245 -1.99 50.68 11.24
C VAL A 245 -2.54 51.77 12.13
N ASN A 246 -2.07 51.84 13.39
CA ASN A 246 -2.52 52.91 14.31
C ASN A 246 -2.18 54.31 13.81
N LYS A 247 -1.02 54.51 13.15
CA LYS A 247 -0.68 55.81 12.53
C LYS A 247 -1.64 56.16 11.39
N VAL A 248 -2.02 55.19 10.56
CA VAL A 248 -2.95 55.39 9.45
C VAL A 248 -4.36 55.68 9.98
N GLU A 249 -4.80 54.99 11.03
CA GLU A 249 -6.11 55.19 11.64
C GLU A 249 -6.23 56.57 12.28
N LEU A 250 -5.19 57.02 12.99
CA LEU A 250 -5.10 58.40 13.49
C LEU A 250 -5.12 59.46 12.37
N ALA A 251 -4.47 59.18 11.24
CA ALA A 251 -4.48 60.08 10.10
C ALA A 251 -5.87 60.17 9.44
N ILE A 252 -6.58 59.03 9.33
CA ILE A 252 -7.96 58.95 8.83
C ILE A 252 -8.90 59.71 9.75
N GLU A 253 -8.76 59.52 11.07
CA GLU A 253 -9.61 60.24 12.05
C GLU A 253 -9.41 61.76 11.98
N LYS A 254 -8.17 62.23 11.93
CA LYS A 254 -7.84 63.65 11.70
C LYS A 254 -8.44 64.17 10.38
N THR A 255 -8.36 63.40 9.31
CA THR A 255 -8.91 63.76 8.01
C THR A 255 -10.43 63.84 8.06
N ASN A 256 -11.09 62.92 8.77
CA ASN A 256 -12.54 62.91 8.94
C ASN A 256 -13.02 64.12 9.79
N VAL A 257 -12.26 64.51 10.82
CA VAL A 257 -12.57 65.71 11.62
C VAL A 257 -12.40 66.95 10.77
N LEU A 258 -11.33 67.06 9.98
CA LEU A 258 -11.13 68.19 9.05
C LEU A 258 -12.24 68.26 7.99
N LYS A 259 -12.65 67.11 7.44
CA LYS A 259 -13.73 67.03 6.47
C LYS A 259 -15.09 67.45 7.03
N LYS A 260 -15.38 67.06 8.29
CA LYS A 260 -16.59 67.54 9.00
C LYS A 260 -16.58 69.08 9.23
N GLN A 261 -15.40 69.65 9.48
CA GLN A 261 -15.25 71.09 9.60
C GLN A 261 -15.32 71.82 8.25
N SER A 262 -14.98 71.19 7.17
CA SER A 262 -15.05 71.77 5.81
C SER A 262 -16.40 71.60 5.12
N ASP A 263 -17.28 70.71 5.60
CA ASP A 263 -18.59 70.44 5.04
C ASP A 263 -19.68 71.47 5.44
N ILE A 264 -19.29 72.69 5.85
CA ILE A 264 -20.23 73.84 5.90
C ILE A 264 -20.48 74.18 4.46
N LYS A 265 -21.62 73.73 3.93
CA LYS A 265 -22.06 73.87 2.53
C LYS A 265 -22.21 75.29 2.00
N ALA A 266 -22.05 76.36 2.84
CA ALA A 266 -21.94 77.74 2.41
C ALA A 266 -21.12 78.55 3.43
N SER A 267 -20.10 79.23 2.97
CA SER A 267 -19.36 80.18 3.83
C SER A 267 -20.36 81.23 4.37
N PRO A 268 -20.29 81.51 5.70
CA PRO A 268 -21.14 82.60 6.29
C PRO A 268 -21.06 83.88 5.55
N VAL A 269 -19.95 84.20 4.92
CA VAL A 269 -19.70 85.35 4.12
C VAL A 269 -20.52 85.34 2.80
N GLU A 270 -20.64 84.18 2.16
CA GLU A 270 -21.49 84.08 0.94
C GLU A 270 -22.97 84.20 1.24
N LEU A 271 -23.43 83.67 2.38
CA LEU A 271 -24.80 83.82 2.82
C LEU A 271 -25.13 85.29 3.12
N LEU A 272 -24.22 86.01 3.79
CA LEU A 272 -24.36 87.43 4.04
C LEU A 272 -24.44 88.25 2.76
N ARG A 273 -23.58 87.93 1.79
CA ARG A 273 -23.56 88.58 0.48
C ARG A 273 -24.86 88.36 -0.28
N GLU A 274 -25.45 87.18 -0.24
CA GLU A 274 -26.70 86.85 -0.89
C GLU A 274 -27.89 87.57 -0.22
N ILE A 275 -27.96 87.65 1.09
CA ILE A 275 -28.98 88.36 1.86
C ILE A 275 -28.92 89.87 1.51
N TYR A 276 -27.70 90.41 1.46
CA TYR A 276 -27.51 91.78 1.10
C TYR A 276 -28.00 92.12 -0.34
N ARG A 277 -27.80 91.19 -1.28
CA ARG A 277 -28.22 91.35 -2.68
C ARG A 277 -29.74 91.34 -2.86
N ILE A 278 -30.43 90.58 -2.01
CA ILE A 278 -31.87 90.33 -2.09
C ILE A 278 -32.62 91.39 -1.30
N MET A 279 -31.95 92.13 -0.41
CA MET A 279 -32.59 93.13 0.46
C MET A 279 -33.23 94.28 -0.38
N PRO A 280 -34.55 94.54 -0.25
CA PRO A 280 -35.19 95.64 -0.96
C PRO A 280 -34.74 97.01 -0.44
N ALA A 281 -34.80 98.01 -1.31
CA ALA A 281 -34.43 99.35 -0.97
C ALA A 281 -35.36 99.89 0.17
N GLY A 282 -34.78 100.38 1.24
CA GLY A 282 -35.51 100.84 2.43
C GLY A 282 -35.73 99.77 3.52
N ALA A 283 -35.18 98.58 3.41
CA ALA A 283 -35.11 97.55 4.49
C ALA A 283 -33.71 97.49 5.05
N ASN A 284 -33.61 97.48 6.34
CA ASN A 284 -32.35 97.35 7.07
C ASN A 284 -32.34 96.09 7.96
N LEU A 285 -31.24 95.30 7.94
CA LEU A 285 -31.05 94.15 8.78
C LEU A 285 -30.40 94.59 10.10
N SER A 286 -31.04 94.31 11.20
CA SER A 286 -30.50 94.62 12.57
C SER A 286 -29.81 93.46 13.21
N ASN A 287 -30.24 92.24 12.97
CA ASN A 287 -29.62 91.03 13.53
C ASN A 287 -29.76 89.87 12.60
N LEU A 288 -28.66 89.06 12.49
CA LEU A 288 -28.59 87.79 11.82
C LEU A 288 -28.08 86.75 12.83
N SER A 289 -28.87 85.71 13.09
CA SER A 289 -28.44 84.66 13.94
C SER A 289 -28.62 83.30 13.29
N PHE A 290 -27.61 82.42 13.53
CA PHE A 290 -27.66 81.05 13.10
C PHE A 290 -28.08 80.19 14.29
N GLN A 291 -29.12 79.42 14.12
CA GLN A 291 -29.61 78.44 15.09
C GLN A 291 -29.39 76.99 14.53
N ASP A 292 -28.83 76.11 15.38
CA ASP A 292 -28.63 74.69 15.03
C ASP A 292 -27.89 74.36 13.70
N GLY A 293 -27.06 75.29 13.21
CA GLY A 293 -26.31 75.15 11.98
C GLY A 293 -27.10 75.01 10.70
N LYS A 294 -28.43 75.11 10.76
CA LYS A 294 -29.34 74.98 9.60
C LYS A 294 -30.40 76.07 9.48
N THR A 295 -30.74 76.70 10.57
CA THR A 295 -31.79 77.76 10.60
C THR A 295 -31.14 79.10 10.71
N ILE A 296 -31.55 80.00 9.85
CA ILE A 296 -31.12 81.40 9.88
C ILE A 296 -32.32 82.28 10.26
N MET A 297 -32.13 83.10 11.28
CA MET A 297 -33.09 84.09 11.71
C MET A 297 -32.62 85.48 11.30
N LEU A 298 -33.41 86.15 10.53
CA LEU A 298 -33.21 87.50 10.06
C LEU A 298 -34.18 88.47 10.80
N ARG A 299 -33.65 89.45 11.47
CA ARG A 299 -34.42 90.52 12.06
C ARG A 299 -34.01 91.84 11.47
N GLY A 300 -35.02 92.69 11.19
CA GLY A 300 -34.76 93.99 10.60
C GLY A 300 -35.94 94.89 10.66
N ALA A 301 -35.78 96.10 10.05
CA ALA A 301 -36.83 97.04 9.90
C ALA A 301 -36.94 97.48 8.44
N ALA A 302 -38.19 97.66 7.94
CA ALA A 302 -38.47 98.08 6.57
C ALA A 302 -39.39 99.29 6.58
N GLY A 303 -39.29 100.14 5.54
CA GLY A 303 -40.11 101.35 5.48
C GLY A 303 -41.60 101.08 5.16
N THR A 304 -41.92 99.95 4.57
CA THR A 304 -43.29 99.54 4.24
C THR A 304 -43.56 98.09 4.51
N MET A 305 -44.78 97.69 4.79
CA MET A 305 -45.23 96.33 4.97
C MET A 305 -45.02 95.48 3.69
N SER A 306 -45.30 96.10 2.51
CA SER A 306 -45.08 95.43 1.22
C SER A 306 -43.64 94.99 1.03
N ALA A 307 -42.64 95.78 1.44
CA ALA A 307 -41.22 95.42 1.30
C ALA A 307 -40.85 94.16 2.11
N VAL A 308 -41.49 93.91 3.29
CA VAL A 308 -41.26 92.69 4.07
C VAL A 308 -41.88 91.48 3.39
N PHE A 309 -43.12 91.65 2.81
CA PHE A 309 -43.79 90.56 2.10
C PHE A 309 -43.12 90.25 0.75
N GLU A 310 -42.40 91.16 0.11
CA GLU A 310 -41.59 90.91 -1.07
C GLU A 310 -40.25 90.29 -0.75
N LEU A 311 -39.69 90.48 0.43
CA LEU A 311 -38.42 89.91 0.88
C LEU A 311 -38.52 88.42 1.06
N ALA A 312 -39.60 87.87 1.63
CA ALA A 312 -39.78 86.50 1.91
C ALA A 312 -39.75 85.60 0.61
N PRO A 313 -40.55 85.88 -0.42
CA PRO A 313 -40.45 85.12 -1.71
C PRO A 313 -39.14 85.34 -2.42
N SER A 314 -38.47 86.46 -2.26
CA SER A 314 -37.17 86.76 -2.88
C SER A 314 -36.05 85.91 -2.20
N LEU A 315 -36.10 85.71 -0.90
CA LEU A 315 -35.24 84.85 -0.18
C LEU A 315 -35.49 83.34 -0.57
N GLU A 316 -36.75 82.95 -0.77
CA GLU A 316 -37.08 81.56 -1.12
C GLU A 316 -36.62 81.16 -2.55
N LYS A 317 -36.56 82.17 -3.46
CA LYS A 317 -35.97 81.97 -4.80
C LYS A 317 -34.48 81.84 -4.84
N SER A 318 -33.77 82.11 -3.74
CA SER A 318 -32.35 81.96 -3.66
C SER A 318 -31.96 80.47 -3.55
N LYS A 319 -30.83 80.12 -4.14
CA LYS A 319 -30.27 78.75 -4.07
C LYS A 319 -29.82 78.29 -2.66
N TYR A 320 -29.68 79.22 -1.74
CA TYR A 320 -29.18 79.02 -0.39
C TYR A 320 -30.28 78.80 0.65
N PHE A 321 -31.50 79.30 0.41
CA PHE A 321 -32.55 79.25 1.41
C PHE A 321 -33.75 78.46 0.94
N LYS A 322 -34.42 77.83 1.92
CA LYS A 322 -35.68 77.13 1.71
C LYS A 322 -36.58 77.32 2.92
N ASN A 323 -37.85 77.09 2.73
CA ASN A 323 -38.89 77.22 3.80
C ASN A 323 -38.81 78.54 4.56
N VAL A 324 -38.88 79.64 3.80
CA VAL A 324 -38.84 81.03 4.34
C VAL A 324 -40.16 81.34 4.95
N LYS A 325 -40.20 81.68 6.23
CA LYS A 325 -41.38 82.02 6.98
C LYS A 325 -41.21 83.37 7.66
N VAL A 326 -42.17 84.29 7.42
CA VAL A 326 -42.25 85.49 8.22
C VAL A 326 -42.89 85.11 9.54
N VAL A 327 -42.17 85.32 10.61
CA VAL A 327 -42.61 84.94 11.96
C VAL A 327 -43.31 86.06 12.64
N TYR A 328 -42.83 87.28 12.39
CA TYR A 328 -43.38 88.44 13.05
C TYR A 328 -43.20 89.70 12.24
N THR A 329 -44.24 90.59 12.20
CA THR A 329 -44.18 91.91 11.64
C THR A 329 -44.97 92.88 12.56
N SER A 330 -44.38 93.99 12.91
CA SER A 330 -45.06 95.02 13.73
C SER A 330 -44.71 96.39 13.24
N LYS A 331 -45.74 97.30 13.20
CA LYS A 331 -45.52 98.70 12.89
C LYS A 331 -45.09 99.51 14.15
N ARG A 332 -44.05 100.29 14.00
CA ARG A 332 -43.54 101.12 15.05
C ARG A 332 -43.38 102.57 14.48
N LYS A 333 -43.89 103.55 15.25
CA LYS A 333 -43.65 104.97 14.94
C LYS A 333 -42.32 105.40 15.49
N THR A 334 -41.50 106.01 14.63
CA THR A 334 -40.21 106.61 14.98
C THR A 334 -40.27 108.13 14.68
N THR A 335 -39.30 108.86 15.23
CA THR A 335 -39.20 110.34 15.00
C THR A 335 -39.05 110.74 13.52
N SER A 336 -38.67 109.79 12.65
CA SER A 336 -38.43 109.94 11.22
C SER A 336 -39.50 109.30 10.34
N GLY A 337 -40.61 108.73 10.88
CA GLY A 337 -41.68 108.12 10.11
C GLY A 337 -42.14 106.76 10.66
N GLU A 338 -43.09 106.10 10.00
CA GLU A 338 -43.50 104.72 10.34
C GLU A 338 -42.52 103.74 9.76
N VAL A 339 -42.05 102.77 10.55
CA VAL A 339 -41.22 101.63 10.16
C VAL A 339 -41.88 100.33 10.59
N VAL A 340 -41.61 99.26 9.84
CA VAL A 340 -42.16 97.93 10.08
C VAL A 340 -40.99 96.98 10.50
N ASP A 341 -40.99 96.65 11.77
CA ASP A 341 -40.04 95.64 12.25
C ASP A 341 -40.46 94.23 11.79
N PHE A 342 -39.51 93.39 11.36
CA PHE A 342 -39.80 92.07 10.85
C PHE A 342 -38.82 91.02 11.39
N GLN A 343 -39.34 89.82 11.46
CA GLN A 343 -38.49 88.60 11.72
C GLN A 343 -38.83 87.51 10.68
N ILE A 344 -37.84 87.04 9.99
CA ILE A 344 -37.95 85.96 9.01
C ILE A 344 -37.02 84.84 9.40
N ASN A 345 -37.59 83.68 9.43
CA ASN A 345 -36.78 82.43 9.64
C ASN A 345 -36.67 81.66 8.30
N CYS A 346 -35.49 81.24 7.98
CA CYS A 346 -35.24 80.45 6.77
C CYS A 346 -34.27 79.26 7.09
N LEU A 347 -34.49 78.18 6.41
CA LEU A 347 -33.61 77.03 6.50
C LEU A 347 -32.54 77.05 5.34
N LEU A 348 -31.35 76.71 5.65
CA LEU A 348 -30.34 76.49 4.63
C LEU A 348 -30.68 75.21 3.80
N ARG A 349 -30.40 75.27 2.52
CA ARG A 349 -30.65 74.18 1.56
C ARG A 349 -29.61 73.07 1.67
#